data_1d2c91a714c5975dc2ee34c90989abe5
#
_entry.id   1d2c91a714c5975dc2ee34c90989abe5
#
_cell.length_a   1.000
_cell.length_b   1.000
_cell.length_c   1.000
_cell.angle_alpha   90.00
_cell.angle_beta   90.00
_cell.angle_gamma   90.00
#
_symmetry.space_group_name_H-M   'P 1'
#
loop_
_entity.id
_entity.type
_entity.pdbx_description
1 polymer ?
#
loop_
_entity_poly.entity_id
_entity_poly.type
_entity_poly.pdbx_seq_one_letter_code
_entity_poly.pdbx_strand_id
1 'polypeptide(L)'
;MRDRNFDDIAEKFSRNIYGTTKGQLRQTILWQDLDTILATFGGQTLRVLDAGGGEGQTAIKIAERGHHVTLCDLSAEMVARATRAAEEKGVSDNMQFIHCAAQDVASHLETPVDLILFHAVLEWVADPRSVLQTLWSVLRPGGVLSLMFYNAHGLLMHNMVAGNFDYVQAGMPKKKKR
;
A
#
# COMPACT_ATOMS: atom_id res chain seq x y z
N MET A 1 -20.16 4.33 -4.60
CA MET A 1 -19.21 3.24 -4.88
C MET A 1 -18.82 2.67 -3.51
N ARG A 2 -18.45 1.40 -3.37
CA ARG A 2 -17.94 0.85 -2.09
C ARG A 2 -16.48 0.49 -2.28
N ASP A 3 -15.70 0.56 -1.21
CA ASP A 3 -14.32 0.08 -1.20
C ASP A 3 -14.26 -1.40 -1.54
N ARG A 4 -13.21 -1.83 -2.22
CA ARG A 4 -13.03 -3.24 -2.59
C ARG A 4 -12.34 -3.98 -1.46
N ASN A 5 -13.05 -4.94 -0.85
CA ASN A 5 -12.47 -5.93 0.04
C ASN A 5 -11.86 -7.10 -0.77
N PHE A 6 -10.76 -7.67 -0.31
CA PHE A 6 -9.99 -8.72 -0.98
C PHE A 6 -10.09 -10.10 -0.31
N ASP A 7 -10.98 -10.30 0.66
CA ASP A 7 -11.13 -11.59 1.36
C ASP A 7 -11.38 -12.76 0.40
N ASP A 8 -12.14 -12.53 -0.67
CA ASP A 8 -12.53 -13.53 -1.68
C ASP A 8 -11.41 -13.92 -2.66
N ILE A 9 -10.32 -13.13 -2.74
CA ILE A 9 -9.25 -13.32 -3.72
C ILE A 9 -7.85 -13.19 -3.14
N ALA A 10 -7.70 -13.18 -1.81
CA ALA A 10 -6.44 -12.93 -1.12
C ALA A 10 -5.28 -13.81 -1.65
N GLU A 11 -5.49 -15.12 -1.75
CA GLU A 11 -4.47 -16.06 -2.24
C GLU A 11 -4.07 -15.83 -3.70
N LYS A 12 -5.05 -15.61 -4.58
CA LYS A 12 -4.81 -15.31 -6.00
C LYS A 12 -4.11 -13.98 -6.17
N PHE A 13 -4.46 -12.99 -5.35
CA PHE A 13 -3.88 -11.65 -5.37
C PHE A 13 -2.40 -11.71 -4.97
N SER A 14 -2.08 -12.38 -3.86
CA SER A 14 -0.71 -12.58 -3.38
C SER A 14 0.18 -13.21 -4.45
N ARG A 15 -0.23 -14.35 -5.00
CA ARG A 15 0.54 -15.06 -6.03
C ARG A 15 0.78 -14.21 -7.29
N ASN A 16 -0.20 -13.44 -7.73
CA ASN A 16 -0.10 -12.64 -8.96
C ASN A 16 0.73 -11.38 -8.77
N ILE A 17 0.74 -10.80 -7.59
CA ILE A 17 1.48 -9.54 -7.32
C ILE A 17 2.93 -9.82 -6.98
N TYR A 18 3.22 -10.83 -6.18
CA TYR A 18 4.56 -11.06 -5.66
C TYR A 18 5.33 -12.17 -6.39
N GLY A 19 4.63 -13.19 -6.91
CA GLY A 19 5.24 -14.35 -7.57
C GLY A 19 5.67 -14.14 -9.03
N THR A 20 5.56 -12.92 -9.58
CA THR A 20 5.87 -12.63 -10.97
C THR A 20 7.12 -11.75 -11.12
N THR A 21 7.83 -11.87 -12.27
CA THR A 21 8.97 -10.97 -12.61
C THR A 21 8.59 -9.49 -12.54
N LYS A 22 7.37 -9.14 -12.97
CA LYS A 22 6.84 -7.78 -12.85
C LYS A 22 6.69 -7.36 -11.39
N GLY A 23 6.25 -8.26 -10.52
CA GLY A 23 6.13 -8.02 -9.08
C GLY A 23 7.49 -7.81 -8.44
N GLN A 24 8.47 -8.65 -8.77
CA GLN A 24 9.84 -8.52 -8.28
C GLN A 24 10.48 -7.18 -8.70
N LEU A 25 10.34 -6.79 -9.96
CA LEU A 25 10.84 -5.50 -10.46
C LEU A 25 10.18 -4.32 -9.72
N ARG A 26 8.86 -4.38 -9.52
CA ARG A 26 8.13 -3.35 -8.73
C ARG A 26 8.69 -3.24 -7.33
N GLN A 27 8.91 -4.35 -6.66
CA GLN A 27 9.48 -4.37 -5.30
C GLN A 27 10.90 -3.79 -5.29
N THR A 28 11.73 -4.13 -6.25
CA THR A 28 13.10 -3.58 -6.35
C THR A 28 13.09 -2.07 -6.47
N ILE A 29 12.28 -1.51 -7.38
CA ILE A 29 12.17 -0.05 -7.57
C ILE A 29 11.58 0.62 -6.31
N LEU A 30 10.52 0.05 -5.76
CA LEU A 30 9.88 0.57 -4.54
C LEU A 30 10.89 0.65 -3.38
N TRP A 31 11.73 -0.38 -3.21
CA TRP A 31 12.72 -0.39 -2.14
C TRP A 31 13.86 0.62 -2.38
N GLN A 32 14.25 0.91 -3.62
CA GLN A 32 15.20 2.00 -3.91
C GLN A 32 14.65 3.36 -3.46
N ASP A 33 13.36 3.62 -3.73
CA ASP A 33 12.69 4.84 -3.28
C ASP A 33 12.57 4.88 -1.75
N LEU A 34 12.13 3.77 -1.14
CA LEU A 34 11.98 3.68 0.32
C LEU A 34 13.31 3.81 1.05
N ASP A 35 14.39 3.21 0.56
CA ASP A 35 15.74 3.36 1.13
C ASP A 35 16.18 4.84 1.10
N THR A 36 15.88 5.55 0.00
CA THR A 36 16.15 6.99 -0.11
C THR A 36 15.32 7.78 0.92
N ILE A 37 14.03 7.47 1.06
CA ILE A 37 13.15 8.11 2.04
C ILE A 37 13.64 7.85 3.47
N LEU A 38 13.91 6.60 3.82
CA LEU A 38 14.36 6.22 5.16
C LEU A 38 15.69 6.89 5.53
N ALA A 39 16.61 7.05 4.56
CA ALA A 39 17.86 7.76 4.77
C ALA A 39 17.68 9.25 5.17
N THR A 40 16.60 9.90 4.72
CA THR A 40 16.32 11.31 5.08
C THR A 40 16.02 11.50 6.56
N PHE A 41 15.66 10.44 7.28
CA PHE A 41 15.37 10.47 8.72
C PHE A 41 16.61 10.27 9.62
N GLY A 42 17.81 10.13 9.04
CA GLY A 42 19.07 10.14 9.80
C GLY A 42 19.24 8.99 10.79
N GLY A 43 18.65 7.83 10.53
CA GLY A 43 18.77 6.64 11.38
C GLY A 43 17.87 6.63 12.63
N GLN A 44 16.91 7.54 12.72
CA GLN A 44 15.92 7.55 13.80
C GLN A 44 14.96 6.36 13.67
N THR A 45 14.51 5.82 14.81
CA THR A 45 13.39 4.88 14.85
C THR A 45 12.10 5.61 14.49
N LEU A 46 11.41 5.15 13.44
CA LEU A 46 10.22 5.79 12.90
C LEU A 46 8.95 5.09 13.37
N ARG A 47 7.87 5.87 13.44
CA ARG A 47 6.51 5.37 13.45
C ARG A 47 5.99 5.38 12.02
N VAL A 48 5.67 4.21 11.50
CA VAL A 48 5.25 4.01 10.11
C VAL A 48 3.83 3.49 10.07
N LEU A 49 2.99 4.05 9.22
CA LEU A 49 1.67 3.54 8.89
C LEU A 49 1.72 2.89 7.50
N ASP A 50 1.38 1.60 7.41
CA ASP A 50 1.11 0.92 6.14
C ASP A 50 -0.41 0.80 5.96
N ALA A 51 -0.99 1.75 5.21
CA ALA A 51 -2.42 1.87 5.01
C ALA A 51 -2.85 1.05 3.78
N GLY A 52 -3.65 -0.01 4.01
CA GLY A 52 -3.94 -1.02 3.00
C GLY A 52 -2.74 -1.92 2.74
N GLY A 53 -2.03 -2.29 3.81
CA GLY A 53 -0.75 -3.01 3.75
C GLY A 53 -0.85 -4.46 3.31
N GLY A 54 -2.07 -5.00 3.13
CA GLY A 54 -2.29 -6.37 2.68
C GLY A 54 -1.61 -7.39 3.59
N GLU A 55 -0.80 -8.29 3.02
CA GLU A 55 -0.03 -9.32 3.75
C GLU A 55 1.23 -8.78 4.47
N GLY A 56 1.43 -7.45 4.49
CA GLY A 56 2.47 -6.82 5.29
C GLY A 56 3.90 -6.94 4.77
N GLN A 57 4.13 -7.30 3.52
CA GLN A 57 5.49 -7.55 3.00
C GLN A 57 6.43 -6.34 3.16
N THR A 58 5.94 -5.13 2.90
CA THR A 58 6.74 -3.91 3.07
C THR A 58 6.84 -3.54 4.54
N ALA A 59 5.72 -3.62 5.27
CA ALA A 59 5.63 -3.36 6.71
C ALA A 59 6.62 -4.21 7.53
N ILE A 60 6.64 -5.51 7.28
CA ILE A 60 7.54 -6.47 7.96
C ILE A 60 9.01 -6.10 7.73
N LYS A 61 9.41 -5.81 6.49
CA LYS A 61 10.80 -5.41 6.19
C LYS A 61 11.21 -4.10 6.85
N ILE A 62 10.26 -3.17 7.05
CA ILE A 62 10.49 -1.93 7.78
C ILE A 62 10.63 -2.22 9.28
N ALA A 63 9.81 -3.12 9.83
CA ALA A 63 9.91 -3.57 11.21
C ALA A 63 11.23 -4.33 11.49
N GLU A 64 11.70 -5.17 10.54
CA GLU A 64 13.02 -5.83 10.60
C GLU A 64 14.19 -4.83 10.69
N ARG A 65 13.99 -3.58 10.25
CA ARG A 65 14.97 -2.49 10.36
C ARG A 65 14.88 -1.70 11.68
N GLY A 66 14.02 -2.14 12.62
CA GLY A 66 13.87 -1.54 13.94
C GLY A 66 12.89 -0.36 14.02
N HIS A 67 12.02 -0.19 13.03
CA HIS A 67 10.95 0.82 13.07
C HIS A 67 9.66 0.22 13.64
N HIS A 68 8.81 1.08 14.23
CA HIS A 68 7.47 0.69 14.69
C HIS A 68 6.47 0.86 13.56
N VAL A 69 5.74 -0.19 13.23
CA VAL A 69 4.81 -0.20 12.10
C VAL A 69 3.40 -0.51 12.55
N THR A 70 2.46 0.39 12.23
CA THR A 70 1.03 0.09 12.28
C THR A 70 0.58 -0.28 10.87
N LEU A 71 0.06 -1.49 10.69
CA LEU A 71 -0.55 -1.94 9.46
C LEU A 71 -2.06 -1.94 9.60
N CYS A 72 -2.78 -1.32 8.66
CA CYS A 72 -4.22 -1.50 8.55
C CYS A 72 -4.62 -2.02 7.18
N ASP A 73 -5.67 -2.84 7.15
CA ASP A 73 -6.29 -3.30 5.91
C ASP A 73 -7.79 -3.54 6.12
N LEU A 74 -8.58 -3.35 5.05
CA LEU A 74 -10.02 -3.59 5.03
C LEU A 74 -10.35 -5.10 5.03
N SER A 75 -9.41 -5.96 4.62
CA SER A 75 -9.54 -7.40 4.59
C SER A 75 -9.03 -8.01 5.89
N ALA A 76 -9.93 -8.66 6.64
CA ALA A 76 -9.57 -9.38 7.86
C ALA A 76 -8.60 -10.54 7.56
N GLU A 77 -8.74 -11.21 6.42
CA GLU A 77 -7.85 -12.28 5.98
C GLU A 77 -6.43 -11.76 5.70
N MET A 78 -6.29 -10.57 5.07
CA MET A 78 -4.99 -9.94 4.85
C MET A 78 -4.30 -9.57 6.16
N VAL A 79 -5.03 -8.97 7.11
CA VAL A 79 -4.51 -8.65 8.44
C VAL A 79 -4.05 -9.92 9.16
N ALA A 80 -4.83 -11.00 9.11
CA ALA A 80 -4.46 -12.28 9.74
C ALA A 80 -3.18 -12.89 9.11
N ARG A 81 -3.02 -12.77 7.77
CA ARG A 81 -1.80 -13.22 7.07
C ARG A 81 -0.59 -12.37 7.46
N ALA A 82 -0.74 -11.04 7.52
CA ALA A 82 0.32 -10.14 7.94
C ALA A 82 0.78 -10.44 9.37
N THR A 83 -0.17 -10.70 10.28
CA THR A 83 0.14 -11.06 11.67
C THR A 83 0.98 -12.32 11.75
N ARG A 84 0.54 -13.42 11.08
CA ARG A 84 1.31 -14.68 11.04
C ARG A 84 2.70 -14.50 10.44
N ALA A 85 2.80 -13.76 9.33
CA ALA A 85 4.08 -13.51 8.69
C ALA A 85 5.04 -12.69 9.58
N ALA A 86 4.53 -11.76 10.37
CA ALA A 86 5.33 -11.00 11.35
C ALA A 86 5.80 -11.88 12.52
N GLU A 87 4.94 -12.78 13.00
CA GLU A 87 5.30 -13.77 14.03
C GLU A 87 6.42 -14.70 13.53
N GLU A 88 6.29 -15.25 12.31
CA GLU A 88 7.31 -16.09 11.68
C GLU A 88 8.66 -15.38 11.50
N LYS A 89 8.62 -14.06 11.33
CA LYS A 89 9.81 -13.20 11.19
C LYS A 89 10.35 -12.68 12.52
N GLY A 90 9.63 -12.89 13.64
CA GLY A 90 10.04 -12.42 14.96
C GLY A 90 10.01 -10.90 15.12
N VAL A 91 9.12 -10.20 14.39
CA VAL A 91 9.00 -8.72 14.43
C VAL A 91 7.68 -8.22 14.98
N SER A 92 6.84 -9.09 15.52
CA SER A 92 5.50 -8.76 16.03
C SER A 92 5.54 -7.69 17.12
N ASP A 93 6.59 -7.64 17.95
CA ASP A 93 6.74 -6.64 19.01
C ASP A 93 6.88 -5.20 18.46
N ASN A 94 7.31 -5.06 17.21
CA ASN A 94 7.43 -3.78 16.51
C ASN A 94 6.23 -3.47 15.61
N MET A 95 5.19 -4.31 15.62
CA MET A 95 4.06 -4.17 14.71
C MET A 95 2.72 -4.15 15.43
N GLN A 96 1.83 -3.29 14.95
CA GLN A 96 0.41 -3.26 15.31
C GLN A 96 -0.42 -3.57 14.08
N PHE A 97 -1.46 -4.40 14.23
CA PHE A 97 -2.34 -4.81 13.14
C PHE A 97 -3.76 -4.36 13.42
N ILE A 98 -4.38 -3.66 12.47
CA ILE A 98 -5.71 -3.07 12.63
C ILE A 98 -6.59 -3.48 11.45
N HIS A 99 -7.70 -4.15 11.73
CA HIS A 99 -8.72 -4.41 10.72
C HIS A 99 -9.63 -3.19 10.60
N CYS A 100 -9.30 -2.28 9.70
CA CYS A 100 -10.13 -1.11 9.38
C CYS A 100 -9.84 -0.61 7.95
N ALA A 101 -10.74 0.21 7.41
CA ALA A 101 -10.48 0.93 6.18
C ALA A 101 -9.46 2.07 6.42
N ALA A 102 -8.68 2.43 5.38
CA ALA A 102 -7.66 3.46 5.49
C ALA A 102 -8.23 4.85 5.89
N GLN A 103 -9.48 5.16 5.52
CA GLN A 103 -10.15 6.39 5.94
C GLN A 103 -10.52 6.43 7.42
N ASP A 104 -10.57 5.29 8.09
CA ASP A 104 -10.98 5.18 9.51
C ASP A 104 -9.78 5.05 10.45
N VAL A 105 -8.56 4.96 9.90
CA VAL A 105 -7.33 4.66 10.66
C VAL A 105 -7.00 5.72 11.71
N ALA A 106 -7.42 6.97 11.51
CA ALA A 106 -7.11 8.07 12.42
C ALA A 106 -7.60 7.83 13.86
N SER A 107 -8.73 7.14 14.03
CA SER A 107 -9.29 6.80 15.35
C SER A 107 -8.50 5.72 16.11
N HIS A 108 -7.57 5.05 15.44
CA HIS A 108 -6.75 3.98 16.00
C HIS A 108 -5.30 4.39 16.27
N LEU A 109 -4.93 5.62 15.92
CA LEU A 109 -3.59 6.14 16.12
C LEU A 109 -3.56 7.14 17.28
N GLU A 110 -2.76 6.87 18.30
CA GLU A 110 -2.62 7.75 19.46
C GLU A 110 -1.74 8.97 19.16
N THR A 111 -0.84 8.85 18.21
CA THR A 111 0.15 9.89 17.87
C THR A 111 0.38 9.94 16.36
N PRO A 112 0.74 11.12 15.82
CA PRO A 112 1.09 11.24 14.40
C PRO A 112 2.27 10.33 14.01
N VAL A 113 2.29 9.90 12.75
CA VAL A 113 3.31 9.02 12.19
C VAL A 113 4.35 9.80 11.37
N ASP A 114 5.54 9.23 11.23
CA ASP A 114 6.67 9.82 10.50
C ASP A 114 6.60 9.53 8.99
N LEU A 115 6.16 8.32 8.65
CA LEU A 115 6.08 7.82 7.28
C LEU A 115 4.74 7.09 7.09
N ILE A 116 4.07 7.38 5.99
CA ILE A 116 2.90 6.63 5.55
C ILE A 116 3.24 5.93 4.24
N LEU A 117 2.97 4.63 4.17
CA LEU A 117 2.94 3.85 2.95
C LEU A 117 1.49 3.72 2.49
N PHE A 118 1.20 4.09 1.25
CA PHE A 118 -0.10 3.94 0.63
C PHE A 118 0.07 3.42 -0.80
N HIS A 119 0.30 2.12 -0.90
CA HIS A 119 0.80 1.49 -2.12
C HIS A 119 -0.25 0.62 -2.81
N ALA A 120 -0.66 1.00 -4.02
CA ALA A 120 -1.64 0.30 -4.86
C ALA A 120 -3.01 0.11 -4.19
N VAL A 121 -3.42 1.06 -3.37
CA VAL A 121 -4.71 1.07 -2.65
C VAL A 121 -5.67 2.10 -3.26
N LEU A 122 -5.15 3.23 -3.74
CA LEU A 122 -5.94 4.37 -4.21
C LEU A 122 -6.98 4.01 -5.28
N GLU A 123 -6.70 2.99 -6.08
CA GLU A 123 -7.57 2.49 -7.15
C GLU A 123 -8.80 1.72 -6.64
N TRP A 124 -8.78 1.32 -5.38
CA TRP A 124 -9.77 0.44 -4.77
C TRP A 124 -10.68 1.14 -3.77
N VAL A 125 -10.35 2.39 -3.40
CA VAL A 125 -11.16 3.20 -2.49
C VAL A 125 -12.29 3.91 -3.22
N ALA A 126 -13.40 4.10 -2.54
CA ALA A 126 -14.60 4.75 -3.08
C ALA A 126 -14.41 6.27 -3.20
N ASP A 127 -13.78 6.89 -2.21
CA ASP A 127 -13.46 8.31 -2.15
C ASP A 127 -11.97 8.54 -1.87
N PRO A 128 -11.14 8.60 -2.92
CA PRO A 128 -9.70 8.81 -2.78
C PRO A 128 -9.34 10.11 -2.06
N ARG A 129 -10.17 11.16 -2.20
CA ARG A 129 -9.91 12.47 -1.59
C ARG A 129 -10.05 12.38 -0.07
N SER A 130 -11.12 11.78 0.42
CA SER A 130 -11.36 11.59 1.85
C SER A 130 -10.24 10.77 2.48
N VAL A 131 -9.83 9.67 1.85
CA VAL A 131 -8.71 8.84 2.35
C VAL A 131 -7.42 9.66 2.44
N LEU A 132 -7.04 10.39 1.39
CA LEU A 132 -5.84 11.22 1.40
C LEU A 132 -5.90 12.32 2.47
N GLN A 133 -7.06 12.91 2.73
CA GLN A 133 -7.25 13.87 3.82
C GLN A 133 -7.03 13.23 5.19
N THR A 134 -7.57 12.02 5.41
CA THR A 134 -7.32 11.27 6.66
C THR A 134 -5.84 10.96 6.84
N LEU A 135 -5.19 10.41 5.80
CA LEU A 135 -3.75 10.10 5.86
C LEU A 135 -2.91 11.35 6.15
N TRP A 136 -3.27 12.48 5.53
CA TRP A 136 -2.60 13.74 5.79
C TRP A 136 -2.77 14.21 7.23
N SER A 137 -3.95 14.02 7.82
CA SER A 137 -4.22 14.46 9.20
C SER A 137 -3.44 13.69 10.27
N VAL A 138 -3.02 12.46 9.97
CA VAL A 138 -2.25 11.61 10.89
C VAL A 138 -0.73 11.67 10.62
N LEU A 139 -0.30 12.33 9.55
CA LEU A 139 1.11 12.54 9.24
C LEU A 139 1.65 13.74 10.02
N ARG A 140 2.78 13.59 10.73
CA ARG A 140 3.38 14.71 11.44
C ARG A 140 3.91 15.80 10.49
N PRO A 141 4.09 17.05 10.95
CA PRO A 141 4.83 18.05 10.18
C PRO A 141 6.23 17.54 9.81
N GLY A 142 6.60 17.65 8.53
CA GLY A 142 7.86 17.10 8.00
C GLY A 142 7.90 15.58 7.82
N GLY A 143 6.78 14.88 8.04
CA GLY A 143 6.63 13.47 7.70
C GLY A 143 6.49 13.26 6.19
N VAL A 144 6.60 12.01 5.75
CA VAL A 144 6.58 11.63 4.33
C VAL A 144 5.41 10.69 4.02
N LEU A 145 4.69 10.96 2.94
CA LEU A 145 3.73 10.04 2.34
C LEU A 145 4.37 9.38 1.11
N SER A 146 4.63 8.09 1.19
CA SER A 146 5.02 7.26 0.03
C SER A 146 3.76 6.74 -0.67
N LEU A 147 3.49 7.26 -1.87
CA LEU A 147 2.27 6.97 -2.62
C LEU A 147 2.60 6.26 -3.92
N MET A 148 2.05 5.03 -4.10
CA MET A 148 2.13 4.28 -5.35
C MET A 148 0.73 4.00 -5.88
N PHE A 149 0.48 4.34 -7.14
CA PHE A 149 -0.82 4.15 -7.81
C PHE A 149 -0.66 3.88 -9.31
N TYR A 150 -1.73 3.45 -9.98
CA TYR A 150 -1.70 3.22 -11.42
C TYR A 150 -1.55 4.52 -12.20
N ASN A 151 -0.57 4.51 -13.12
CA ASN A 151 -0.27 5.65 -13.96
C ASN A 151 -1.08 5.60 -15.26
N ALA A 152 -1.89 6.63 -15.52
CA ALA A 152 -2.69 6.74 -16.75
C ALA A 152 -1.81 6.77 -18.00
N HIS A 153 -0.64 7.42 -17.96
CA HIS A 153 0.32 7.44 -19.07
C HIS A 153 0.97 6.06 -19.31
N GLY A 154 1.20 5.30 -18.24
CA GLY A 154 1.64 3.91 -18.33
C GLY A 154 0.59 3.03 -19.01
N LEU A 155 -0.70 3.23 -18.70
CA LEU A 155 -1.80 2.54 -19.37
C LEU A 155 -1.90 2.93 -20.84
N LEU A 156 -1.76 4.22 -21.17
CA LEU A 156 -1.72 4.74 -22.54
C LEU A 156 -0.58 4.08 -23.32
N MET A 157 0.64 4.15 -22.81
CA MET A 157 1.83 3.57 -23.45
C MET A 157 1.67 2.07 -23.70
N HIS A 158 1.17 1.32 -22.69
CA HIS A 158 0.90 -0.10 -22.82
C HIS A 158 -0.06 -0.40 -23.98
N ASN A 159 -1.16 0.35 -24.10
CA ASN A 159 -2.14 0.13 -25.17
C ASN A 159 -1.62 0.56 -26.55
N MET A 160 -0.81 1.62 -26.61
CA MET A 160 -0.14 2.02 -27.85
C MET A 160 0.81 0.93 -28.36
N VAL A 161 1.66 0.40 -27.48
CA VAL A 161 2.62 -0.69 -27.84
C VAL A 161 1.88 -1.98 -28.21
N ALA A 162 0.74 -2.26 -27.56
CA ALA A 162 -0.10 -3.42 -27.86
C ALA A 162 -0.97 -3.27 -29.12
N GLY A 163 -0.93 -2.12 -29.81
CA GLY A 163 -1.72 -1.88 -31.03
C GLY A 163 -3.21 -1.63 -30.79
N ASN A 164 -3.61 -1.32 -29.54
CA ASN A 164 -5.01 -1.07 -29.18
C ASN A 164 -5.44 0.38 -29.49
N PHE A 165 -5.20 0.85 -30.73
CA PHE A 165 -5.37 2.25 -31.11
C PHE A 165 -6.81 2.74 -30.95
N ASP A 166 -7.80 1.95 -31.36
CA ASP A 166 -9.23 2.30 -31.22
C ASP A 166 -9.63 2.55 -29.76
N TYR A 167 -9.10 1.72 -28.84
CA TYR A 167 -9.34 1.89 -27.40
C TYR A 167 -8.69 3.18 -26.88
N VAL A 168 -7.52 3.53 -27.37
CA VAL A 168 -6.81 4.78 -27.04
C VAL A 168 -7.57 5.99 -27.59
N GLN A 169 -7.97 5.96 -28.86
CA GLN A 169 -8.75 7.03 -29.50
C GLN A 169 -10.10 7.27 -28.79
N ALA A 170 -10.73 6.21 -28.29
CA ALA A 170 -11.96 6.31 -27.50
C ALA A 170 -11.73 6.85 -26.07
N GLY A 171 -10.52 7.32 -25.74
CA GLY A 171 -10.19 7.86 -24.40
C GLY A 171 -10.05 6.80 -23.32
N MET A 172 -9.79 5.56 -23.69
CA MET A 172 -9.57 4.41 -22.77
C MET A 172 -10.72 4.23 -21.74
N PRO A 173 -11.97 4.10 -22.19
CA PRO A 173 -13.12 4.02 -21.30
C PRO A 173 -12.98 2.82 -20.34
N LYS A 174 -13.45 2.99 -19.09
CA LYS A 174 -13.50 1.87 -18.12
C LYS A 174 -14.29 0.71 -18.72
N LYS A 175 -13.64 -0.45 -18.85
CA LYS A 175 -14.36 -1.67 -19.29
C LYS A 175 -15.48 -1.95 -18.30
N LYS A 176 -16.73 -1.96 -18.76
CA LYS A 176 -17.85 -2.45 -17.93
C LYS A 176 -17.52 -3.90 -17.53
N LYS A 177 -17.43 -4.17 -16.24
CA LYS A 177 -17.34 -5.56 -15.74
C LYS A 177 -18.63 -6.27 -16.20
N ARG A 178 -18.46 -7.29 -17.04
CA ARG A 178 -19.52 -8.26 -17.32
C ARG A 178 -19.70 -9.15 -16.12
#